data_8497e8f296d65971eda5ec083e008203
#
_entry.id   8497e8f296d65971eda5ec083e008203
#
_cell.length_a   1.000
_cell.length_b   1.000
_cell.length_c   1.000
_cell.angle_alpha   90.00
_cell.angle_beta   90.00
_cell.angle_gamma   90.00
#
_symmetry.space_group_name_H-M   'P 1'
#
loop_
_entity.id
_entity.type
_entity.pdbx_description
1 polymer ?
#
loop_
_entity_poly.entity_id
_entity_poly.type
_entity_poly.pdbx_seq_one_letter_code
_entity_poly.pdbx_strand_id
1 'polypeptide(L)'
;MKTWASGTFHSFSALQTAADAASVQLRALGVQRGDRVAIVMPQRFETAVAYMAVFQMGAVAVPLSMLFGPEALAFRLHDSGAVVALADESVIAAVQSVRGECPALRTVLAVGGAAGQGDLDAGNGSGPQRTFPAVNTLADEPAVLIYTSGTTGPPKGALIAHRGLIGNLTGFICSQNWFGFDGVGNRQTDAVFWSPADWAWTGGLMDALLPTLYFGRPIVAYSGRFSPEAAFTLMQSQGVTHTFLFPTALKAMMKAYPYPRRQFDLKLLALMSAGEAVGDAVFGYCQSELGVVVNEMFGQTEINYVVGNCSKFWRAKPGSMGKAYPGHRVAVIDDNGNECAVGESGDVAVNRFDVHGVPDPVLFLGYWKNDAATTAKFSGHWCRTGDLARMDADGYLWYEGRADDVFKAAGYRIGPGEIENCLVKHPAVANAAVVPKPDVARGAVVKAYVVLAPDFIAARAHKDCSRAKFDAELTASLQAHVKSLLAPYEYPKDIEFIDALPMTTTGKVQRRVLRLQEEERFRLAGEKP
;
A
#
# COMPACT_ATOMS: atom_id res chain seq x y z
N MET A 1 -12.10 3.35 19.07
CA MET A 1 -12.24 2.58 17.79
C MET A 1 -13.69 2.17 17.63
N LYS A 2 -14.23 2.27 16.42
CA LYS A 2 -15.60 1.81 16.11
C LYS A 2 -15.53 0.58 15.23
N THR A 3 -16.24 -0.47 15.56
CA THR A 3 -16.38 -1.66 14.72
C THR A 3 -17.71 -1.59 13.99
N TRP A 4 -17.69 -1.43 12.66
CA TRP A 4 -18.90 -1.15 11.89
C TRP A 4 -19.89 -2.31 11.89
N ALA A 5 -19.42 -3.54 11.73
CA ALA A 5 -20.30 -4.72 11.66
C ALA A 5 -21.09 -4.98 12.96
N SER A 6 -20.51 -4.70 14.13
CA SER A 6 -21.15 -4.88 15.44
C SER A 6 -21.75 -3.59 16.02
N GLY A 7 -21.47 -2.44 15.42
CA GLY A 7 -21.82 -1.13 15.98
C GLY A 7 -21.10 -0.79 17.30
N THR A 8 -20.10 -1.60 17.68
CA THR A 8 -19.42 -1.48 18.99
C THR A 8 -18.39 -0.35 18.96
N PHE A 9 -18.38 0.44 20.02
CA PHE A 9 -17.37 1.48 20.25
C PHE A 9 -16.44 1.08 21.39
N HIS A 10 -15.14 1.14 21.15
CA HIS A 10 -14.11 0.88 22.15
C HIS A 10 -13.34 2.17 22.47
N SER A 11 -13.24 2.53 23.74
CA SER A 11 -12.47 3.69 24.21
C SER A 11 -10.96 3.41 24.21
N PHE A 12 -10.14 4.44 24.36
CA PHE A 12 -8.70 4.28 24.58
C PHE A 12 -8.40 3.56 25.90
N SER A 13 -9.21 3.81 26.95
CA SER A 13 -9.09 3.08 28.21
C SER A 13 -9.38 1.59 28.03
N ALA A 14 -10.39 1.22 27.23
CA ALA A 14 -10.66 -0.17 26.91
C ALA A 14 -9.50 -0.80 26.11
N LEU A 15 -8.91 -0.07 25.17
CA LEU A 15 -7.74 -0.52 24.41
C LEU A 15 -6.54 -0.76 25.33
N GLN A 16 -6.27 0.14 26.26
CA GLN A 16 -5.19 0.00 27.23
C GLN A 16 -5.39 -1.23 28.11
N THR A 17 -6.59 -1.37 28.72
CA THR A 17 -6.91 -2.52 29.59
C THR A 17 -6.74 -3.84 28.84
N ALA A 18 -7.22 -3.90 27.59
CA ALA A 18 -7.10 -5.10 26.77
C ALA A 18 -5.64 -5.38 26.36
N ALA A 19 -4.87 -4.35 26.02
CA ALA A 19 -3.45 -4.50 25.70
C ALA A 19 -2.63 -4.96 26.92
N ASP A 20 -2.93 -4.46 28.10
CA ASP A 20 -2.29 -4.90 29.35
C ASP A 20 -2.57 -6.38 29.63
N ALA A 21 -3.82 -6.82 29.50
CA ALA A 21 -4.20 -8.22 29.67
C ALA A 21 -3.49 -9.13 28.65
N ALA A 22 -3.50 -8.74 27.38
CA ALA A 22 -2.80 -9.46 26.31
C ALA A 22 -1.28 -9.54 26.55
N SER A 23 -0.66 -8.46 27.02
CA SER A 23 0.78 -8.46 27.35
C SER A 23 1.12 -9.39 28.50
N VAL A 24 0.29 -9.45 29.53
CA VAL A 24 0.46 -10.39 30.65
C VAL A 24 0.36 -11.83 30.14
N GLN A 25 -0.59 -12.13 29.26
CA GLN A 25 -0.74 -13.45 28.66
C GLN A 25 0.47 -13.81 27.78
N LEU A 26 0.91 -12.92 26.88
CA LEU A 26 2.07 -13.15 26.03
C LEU A 26 3.35 -13.37 26.84
N ARG A 27 3.54 -12.61 27.92
CA ARG A 27 4.66 -12.81 28.86
C ARG A 27 4.59 -14.17 29.53
N ALA A 28 3.42 -14.62 29.94
CA ALA A 28 3.22 -15.96 30.51
C ALA A 28 3.52 -17.10 29.52
N LEU A 29 3.34 -16.84 28.20
CA LEU A 29 3.75 -17.73 27.13
C LEU A 29 5.25 -17.63 26.77
N GLY A 30 6.01 -16.84 27.54
CA GLY A 30 7.46 -16.69 27.39
C GLY A 30 7.90 -15.72 26.29
N VAL A 31 7.04 -14.82 25.83
CA VAL A 31 7.43 -13.74 24.91
C VAL A 31 8.30 -12.75 25.65
N GLN A 32 9.45 -12.41 25.06
CA GLN A 32 10.45 -11.49 25.61
C GLN A 32 10.66 -10.29 24.68
N ARG A 33 11.35 -9.28 25.18
CA ARG A 33 11.81 -8.13 24.38
C ARG A 33 12.59 -8.62 23.16
N GLY A 34 12.25 -8.08 21.96
CA GLY A 34 12.86 -8.45 20.69
C GLY A 34 12.29 -9.74 20.06
N ASP A 35 11.44 -10.50 20.74
CA ASP A 35 10.77 -11.64 20.13
C ASP A 35 9.75 -11.16 19.07
N ARG A 36 9.56 -11.96 18.02
CA ARG A 36 8.59 -11.68 16.95
C ARG A 36 7.27 -12.35 17.27
N VAL A 37 6.21 -11.55 17.20
CA VAL A 37 4.83 -12.01 17.39
C VAL A 37 4.07 -11.79 16.09
N ALA A 38 3.63 -12.87 15.44
CA ALA A 38 2.85 -12.80 14.22
C ALA A 38 1.40 -12.38 14.52
N ILE A 39 0.84 -11.50 13.69
CA ILE A 39 -0.52 -11.00 13.79
C ILE A 39 -1.23 -11.28 12.46
N VAL A 40 -2.15 -12.25 12.46
CA VAL A 40 -2.89 -12.70 11.26
C VAL A 40 -4.37 -12.44 11.48
N MET A 41 -4.75 -11.18 11.43
CA MET A 41 -6.08 -10.72 11.80
C MET A 41 -6.59 -9.61 10.88
N PRO A 42 -7.93 -9.51 10.67
CA PRO A 42 -8.53 -8.43 9.89
C PRO A 42 -8.57 -7.13 10.71
N GLN A 43 -9.17 -6.09 10.13
CA GLN A 43 -9.46 -4.87 10.87
C GLN A 43 -10.50 -5.13 11.96
N ARG A 44 -10.05 -5.28 13.20
CA ARG A 44 -10.90 -5.49 14.40
C ARG A 44 -10.22 -4.91 15.64
N PHE A 45 -10.96 -4.79 16.72
CA PHE A 45 -10.44 -4.22 17.98
C PHE A 45 -9.23 -4.99 18.50
N GLU A 46 -9.31 -6.31 18.47
CA GLU A 46 -8.26 -7.20 18.98
C GLU A 46 -6.97 -7.11 18.16
N THR A 47 -7.05 -6.70 16.89
CA THR A 47 -5.86 -6.39 16.08
C THR A 47 -5.11 -5.17 16.62
N ALA A 48 -5.84 -4.11 16.98
CA ALA A 48 -5.23 -2.95 17.65
C ALA A 48 -4.67 -3.33 19.02
N VAL A 49 -5.39 -4.15 19.79
CA VAL A 49 -4.92 -4.70 21.07
C VAL A 49 -3.61 -5.44 20.90
N ALA A 50 -3.51 -6.32 19.89
CA ALA A 50 -2.30 -7.11 19.62
C ALA A 50 -1.09 -6.21 19.33
N TYR A 51 -1.23 -5.19 18.48
CA TYR A 51 -0.14 -4.24 18.20
C TYR A 51 0.29 -3.50 19.47
N MET A 52 -0.65 -2.97 20.26
CA MET A 52 -0.31 -2.25 21.48
C MET A 52 0.36 -3.18 22.51
N ALA A 53 -0.13 -4.40 22.65
CA ALA A 53 0.46 -5.39 23.54
C ALA A 53 1.90 -5.74 23.14
N VAL A 54 2.15 -5.98 21.87
CA VAL A 54 3.49 -6.30 21.36
C VAL A 54 4.45 -5.13 21.56
N PHE A 55 4.02 -3.90 21.25
CA PHE A 55 4.88 -2.72 21.36
C PHE A 55 5.23 -2.41 22.82
N GLN A 56 4.27 -2.46 23.74
CA GLN A 56 4.56 -2.17 25.15
C GLN A 56 5.44 -3.23 25.83
N MET A 57 5.55 -4.43 25.24
CA MET A 57 6.49 -5.48 25.68
C MET A 57 7.90 -5.30 25.12
N GLY A 58 8.11 -4.37 24.16
CA GLY A 58 9.34 -4.27 23.39
C GLY A 58 9.56 -5.47 22.48
N ALA A 59 8.51 -6.20 22.13
CA ALA A 59 8.52 -7.25 21.11
C ALA A 59 8.28 -6.68 19.70
N VAL A 60 8.49 -7.47 18.67
CA VAL A 60 8.39 -7.06 17.27
C VAL A 60 7.11 -7.63 16.66
N ALA A 61 6.23 -6.76 16.19
CA ALA A 61 5.04 -7.18 15.48
C ALA A 61 5.40 -7.67 14.06
N VAL A 62 4.87 -8.84 13.68
CA VAL A 62 4.98 -9.37 12.31
C VAL A 62 3.57 -9.45 11.72
N PRO A 63 3.11 -8.36 11.09
CA PRO A 63 1.79 -8.34 10.46
C PRO A 63 1.76 -9.26 9.24
N LEU A 64 0.76 -10.13 9.17
CA LEU A 64 0.55 -11.07 8.08
C LEU A 64 -0.90 -10.97 7.60
N SER A 65 -1.06 -10.79 6.29
CA SER A 65 -2.40 -10.71 5.70
C SER A 65 -3.13 -12.05 5.79
N MET A 66 -4.42 -11.99 6.09
CA MET A 66 -5.32 -13.15 6.07
C MET A 66 -5.48 -13.78 4.67
N LEU A 67 -5.05 -13.05 3.64
CA LEU A 67 -5.08 -13.54 2.25
C LEU A 67 -3.88 -14.44 1.90
N PHE A 68 -2.93 -14.61 2.80
CA PHE A 68 -1.80 -15.49 2.56
C PHE A 68 -2.22 -16.97 2.63
N GLY A 69 -1.90 -17.71 1.58
CA GLY A 69 -2.00 -19.16 1.59
C GLY A 69 -0.91 -19.82 2.49
N PRO A 70 -1.02 -21.14 2.72
CA PRO A 70 -0.12 -21.86 3.63
C PRO A 70 1.37 -21.65 3.33
N GLU A 71 1.80 -21.77 2.09
CA GLU A 71 3.20 -21.56 1.68
C GLU A 71 3.72 -20.17 2.05
N ALA A 72 2.91 -19.14 1.80
CA ALA A 72 3.26 -17.76 2.11
C ALA A 72 3.31 -17.50 3.63
N LEU A 73 2.46 -18.17 4.41
CA LEU A 73 2.48 -18.14 5.88
C LEU A 73 3.71 -18.88 6.41
N ALA A 74 3.96 -20.11 5.93
CA ALA A 74 5.11 -20.93 6.34
C ALA A 74 6.42 -20.17 6.17
N PHE A 75 6.64 -19.61 4.97
CA PHE A 75 7.86 -18.82 4.70
C PHE A 75 8.04 -17.68 5.70
N ARG A 76 7.02 -16.86 5.95
CA ARG A 76 7.13 -15.65 6.80
C ARG A 76 7.25 -15.98 8.28
N LEU A 77 6.52 -16.98 8.75
CA LEU A 77 6.60 -17.46 10.12
C LEU A 77 7.97 -18.10 10.41
N HIS A 78 8.49 -18.88 9.47
CA HIS A 78 9.80 -19.51 9.59
C HIS A 78 10.92 -18.45 9.54
N ASP A 79 10.95 -17.60 8.53
CA ASP A 79 12.01 -16.61 8.32
C ASP A 79 12.05 -15.57 9.43
N SER A 80 10.89 -15.05 9.87
CA SER A 80 10.82 -14.14 11.01
C SER A 80 11.24 -14.79 12.32
N GLY A 81 11.11 -16.10 12.43
CA GLY A 81 11.29 -16.82 13.69
C GLY A 81 10.25 -16.38 14.72
N ALA A 82 9.00 -16.14 14.29
CA ALA A 82 7.92 -15.78 15.18
C ALA A 82 7.71 -16.84 16.26
N VAL A 83 7.62 -16.41 17.52
CA VAL A 83 7.49 -17.32 18.67
C VAL A 83 6.04 -17.58 19.06
N VAL A 84 5.15 -16.62 18.79
CA VAL A 84 3.71 -16.71 18.98
C VAL A 84 3.02 -16.16 17.74
N ALA A 85 1.89 -16.75 17.35
CA ALA A 85 0.99 -16.21 16.35
C ALA A 85 -0.39 -15.93 16.97
N LEU A 86 -0.91 -14.73 16.70
CA LEU A 86 -2.26 -14.31 17.02
C LEU A 86 -3.07 -14.37 15.75
N ALA A 87 -4.03 -15.29 15.65
CA ALA A 87 -4.74 -15.58 14.41
C ALA A 87 -6.25 -15.43 14.59
N ASP A 88 -6.89 -14.78 13.64
CA ASP A 88 -8.35 -14.76 13.54
C ASP A 88 -8.89 -16.20 13.39
N GLU A 89 -10.07 -16.47 13.95
CA GLU A 89 -10.71 -17.77 13.92
C GLU A 89 -10.85 -18.35 12.50
N SER A 90 -11.01 -17.49 11.49
CA SER A 90 -11.18 -17.88 10.09
C SER A 90 -9.89 -18.39 9.42
N VAL A 91 -8.70 -18.05 9.96
CA VAL A 91 -7.40 -18.43 9.39
C VAL A 91 -6.56 -19.31 10.31
N ILE A 92 -7.04 -19.63 11.51
CA ILE A 92 -6.29 -20.40 12.49
C ILE A 92 -5.88 -21.78 11.96
N ALA A 93 -6.74 -22.44 11.19
CA ALA A 93 -6.46 -23.74 10.58
C ALA A 93 -5.27 -23.66 9.60
N ALA A 94 -5.19 -22.59 8.79
CA ALA A 94 -4.09 -22.36 7.88
C ALA A 94 -2.76 -22.12 8.63
N VAL A 95 -2.78 -21.34 9.72
CA VAL A 95 -1.59 -21.11 10.56
C VAL A 95 -1.14 -22.42 11.24
N GLN A 96 -2.08 -23.20 11.76
CA GLN A 96 -1.78 -24.50 12.39
C GLN A 96 -1.20 -25.52 11.41
N SER A 97 -1.69 -25.55 10.17
CA SER A 97 -1.21 -26.50 9.15
C SER A 97 0.28 -26.35 8.83
N VAL A 98 0.82 -25.15 8.97
CA VAL A 98 2.25 -24.86 8.67
C VAL A 98 3.14 -24.82 9.93
N ARG A 99 2.56 -25.03 11.12
CA ARG A 99 3.30 -24.94 12.38
C ARG A 99 4.52 -25.88 12.43
N GLY A 100 4.40 -27.08 11.86
CA GLY A 100 5.50 -28.06 11.80
C GLY A 100 6.73 -27.58 11.05
N GLU A 101 6.57 -26.63 10.14
CA GLU A 101 7.65 -26.01 9.36
C GLU A 101 8.27 -24.77 10.07
N CYS A 102 7.69 -24.36 11.20
CA CYS A 102 8.07 -23.14 11.92
C CYS A 102 8.61 -23.47 13.32
N PRO A 103 9.86 -23.91 13.47
CA PRO A 103 10.38 -24.46 14.74
C PRO A 103 10.39 -23.46 15.89
N ALA A 104 10.43 -22.15 15.62
CA ALA A 104 10.35 -21.12 16.65
C ALA A 104 8.92 -20.89 17.17
N LEU A 105 7.89 -21.27 16.42
CA LEU A 105 6.49 -21.01 16.72
C LEU A 105 5.97 -21.95 17.82
N ARG A 106 6.01 -21.49 19.06
CA ARG A 106 5.63 -22.26 20.25
C ARG A 106 4.11 -22.34 20.42
N THR A 107 3.42 -21.25 20.17
CA THR A 107 1.98 -21.10 20.46
C THR A 107 1.25 -20.34 19.36
N VAL A 108 0.04 -20.80 19.05
CA VAL A 108 -0.93 -20.07 18.24
C VAL A 108 -2.14 -19.80 19.11
N LEU A 109 -2.49 -18.51 19.28
CA LEU A 109 -3.70 -18.08 19.98
C LEU A 109 -4.78 -17.72 18.95
N ALA A 110 -5.98 -18.18 19.19
CA ALA A 110 -7.16 -17.78 18.42
C ALA A 110 -7.66 -16.42 18.89
N VAL A 111 -8.36 -15.74 18.00
CA VAL A 111 -9.14 -14.55 18.33
C VAL A 111 -10.52 -14.71 17.73
N GLY A 112 -11.56 -14.73 18.58
CA GLY A 112 -12.94 -14.94 18.15
C GLY A 112 -13.57 -16.25 18.62
N GLY A 113 -12.91 -17.03 19.51
CA GLY A 113 -13.51 -18.16 20.21
C GLY A 113 -13.47 -19.49 19.47
N ALA A 114 -12.42 -19.74 18.67
CA ALA A 114 -12.24 -21.04 18.02
C ALA A 114 -12.07 -22.16 19.04
N ALA A 115 -12.96 -23.15 19.01
CA ALA A 115 -13.00 -24.25 19.97
C ALA A 115 -11.67 -25.01 20.06
N GLY A 116 -11.16 -25.24 21.27
CA GLY A 116 -9.97 -26.03 21.55
C GLY A 116 -8.62 -25.30 21.39
N GLN A 117 -8.66 -24.01 21.12
CA GLN A 117 -7.48 -23.12 21.07
C GLN A 117 -7.55 -22.12 22.22
N GLY A 118 -6.41 -21.75 22.79
CA GLY A 118 -6.36 -20.64 23.72
C GLY A 118 -6.73 -19.33 23.04
N ASP A 119 -7.63 -18.55 23.63
CA ASP A 119 -8.00 -17.23 23.11
C ASP A 119 -7.04 -16.14 23.60
N LEU A 120 -6.88 -15.09 22.77
CA LEU A 120 -6.23 -13.87 23.19
C LEU A 120 -7.07 -13.20 24.29
N ASP A 121 -6.47 -12.99 25.46
CA ASP A 121 -7.11 -12.26 26.54
C ASP A 121 -7.22 -10.77 26.20
N ALA A 122 -8.37 -10.36 25.73
CA ALA A 122 -8.69 -8.96 25.43
C ALA A 122 -9.30 -8.22 26.64
N GLY A 123 -9.09 -8.71 27.87
CA GLY A 123 -9.55 -8.05 29.08
C GLY A 123 -11.06 -8.13 29.35
N ASN A 124 -11.80 -8.99 28.63
CA ASN A 124 -13.24 -9.16 28.76
C ASN A 124 -13.62 -10.09 29.96
N GLY A 125 -12.63 -10.64 30.66
CA GLY A 125 -12.84 -11.54 31.78
C GLY A 125 -13.23 -10.80 33.08
N SER A 126 -14.03 -11.44 33.91
CA SER A 126 -14.42 -10.96 35.25
C SER A 126 -13.29 -11.02 36.32
N GLY A 127 -12.04 -11.17 35.88
CA GLY A 127 -10.85 -11.20 36.73
C GLY A 127 -10.36 -9.81 37.15
N PRO A 128 -9.44 -9.74 38.15
CA PRO A 128 -8.86 -8.47 38.58
C PRO A 128 -8.17 -7.79 37.38
N GLN A 129 -8.33 -6.45 37.28
CA GLN A 129 -7.71 -5.65 36.27
C GLN A 129 -6.18 -5.88 36.26
N ARG A 130 -5.65 -6.40 35.16
CA ARG A 130 -4.23 -6.64 34.99
C ARG A 130 -3.60 -5.40 34.42
N THR A 131 -2.53 -4.92 35.02
CA THR A 131 -1.70 -3.82 34.48
C THR A 131 -0.39 -4.40 33.99
N PHE A 132 0.11 -3.86 32.88
CA PHE A 132 1.42 -4.22 32.35
C PHE A 132 2.30 -2.96 32.29
N PRO A 133 3.43 -2.91 33.02
CA PRO A 133 4.36 -1.79 32.88
C PRO A 133 5.05 -1.88 31.52
N ALA A 134 4.82 -0.88 30.67
CA ALA A 134 5.46 -0.83 29.38
C ALA A 134 6.99 -0.83 29.50
N VAL A 135 7.65 -1.62 28.67
CA VAL A 135 9.10 -1.67 28.60
C VAL A 135 9.62 -0.36 28.01
N ASN A 136 10.67 0.21 28.61
CA ASN A 136 11.33 1.38 28.06
C ASN A 136 12.20 0.96 26.85
N THR A 137 11.65 1.08 25.65
CA THR A 137 12.33 0.76 24.39
C THR A 137 13.18 1.95 23.91
N LEU A 138 14.29 1.65 23.26
CA LEU A 138 15.08 2.67 22.56
C LEU A 138 14.46 2.99 21.19
N ALA A 139 14.73 4.18 20.68
CA ALA A 139 14.21 4.66 19.40
C ALA A 139 14.59 3.75 18.21
N ASP A 140 15.81 3.19 18.25
CA ASP A 140 16.34 2.31 17.20
C ASP A 140 16.04 0.82 17.40
N GLU A 141 15.29 0.45 18.44
CA GLU A 141 14.86 -0.94 18.58
C GLU A 141 13.79 -1.29 17.55
N PRO A 142 13.81 -2.56 17.06
CA PRO A 142 12.78 -3.04 16.15
C PRO A 142 11.38 -3.00 16.77
N ALA A 143 10.41 -2.51 16.02
CA ALA A 143 8.99 -2.50 16.40
C ALA A 143 8.14 -3.36 15.48
N VAL A 144 8.39 -3.31 14.16
CA VAL A 144 7.58 -4.01 13.16
C VAL A 144 8.48 -4.65 12.12
N LEU A 145 8.13 -5.86 11.69
CA LEU A 145 8.77 -6.58 10.58
C LEU A 145 7.72 -6.85 9.50
N ILE A 146 7.73 -6.05 8.42
CA ILE A 146 6.78 -6.15 7.31
C ILE A 146 7.46 -6.81 6.11
N TYR A 147 6.87 -7.90 5.61
CA TYR A 147 7.37 -8.59 4.43
C TYR A 147 6.87 -7.93 3.15
N THR A 148 7.79 -7.42 2.35
CA THR A 148 7.51 -6.84 1.03
C THR A 148 7.66 -7.89 -0.07
N SER A 149 6.81 -7.84 -1.09
CA SER A 149 6.98 -8.63 -2.31
C SER A 149 8.12 -7.99 -3.12
N GLY A 150 9.30 -8.60 -3.10
CA GLY A 150 10.38 -8.16 -3.97
C GLY A 150 10.02 -8.38 -5.45
N THR A 151 10.49 -7.50 -6.33
CA THR A 151 10.39 -7.69 -7.79
C THR A 151 11.23 -8.89 -8.25
N THR A 152 12.22 -9.27 -7.44
CA THR A 152 13.12 -10.41 -7.70
C THR A 152 13.32 -11.23 -6.43
N GLY A 153 13.02 -12.56 -6.50
CA GLY A 153 13.27 -13.50 -5.41
C GLY A 153 12.18 -13.57 -4.33
N PRO A 154 12.45 -14.24 -3.21
CA PRO A 154 11.50 -14.39 -2.11
C PRO A 154 11.19 -13.04 -1.44
N PRO A 155 10.06 -12.94 -0.71
CA PRO A 155 9.71 -11.75 0.06
C PRO A 155 10.83 -11.38 1.04
N LYS A 156 11.08 -10.07 1.20
CA LYS A 156 12.05 -9.53 2.14
C LYS A 156 11.35 -8.89 3.31
N GLY A 157 11.77 -9.20 4.53
CA GLY A 157 11.27 -8.54 5.72
C GLY A 157 11.93 -7.20 5.94
N ALA A 158 11.21 -6.09 5.78
CA ALA A 158 11.69 -4.75 6.15
C ALA A 158 11.50 -4.54 7.65
N LEU A 159 12.59 -4.29 8.37
CA LEU A 159 12.59 -4.10 9.82
C LEU A 159 12.49 -2.62 10.14
N ILE A 160 11.42 -2.24 10.83
CA ILE A 160 11.08 -0.85 11.17
C ILE A 160 11.31 -0.63 12.65
N ALA A 161 12.03 0.42 13.01
CA ALA A 161 12.29 0.82 14.40
C ALA A 161 11.10 1.55 15.03
N HIS A 162 11.09 1.64 16.37
CA HIS A 162 10.11 2.47 17.11
C HIS A 162 10.13 3.93 16.65
N ARG A 163 11.30 4.52 16.33
CA ARG A 163 11.38 5.88 15.77
C ARG A 163 10.66 6.02 14.45
N GLY A 164 10.58 4.96 13.62
CA GLY A 164 9.86 4.97 12.35
C GLY A 164 8.36 5.16 12.51
N LEU A 165 7.77 4.68 13.62
CA LEU A 165 6.35 4.89 13.93
C LEU A 165 6.04 6.37 14.18
N ILE A 166 7.00 7.13 14.72
CA ILE A 166 6.87 8.57 14.97
C ILE A 166 7.27 9.37 13.73
N GLY A 167 8.33 8.95 13.02
CA GLY A 167 8.82 9.62 11.81
C GLY A 167 7.78 9.73 10.70
N ASN A 168 6.84 8.79 10.64
CA ASN A 168 5.74 8.79 9.67
C ASN A 168 4.66 9.87 9.93
N LEU A 169 4.58 10.42 11.14
CA LEU A 169 3.45 11.28 11.53
C LEU A 169 3.36 12.58 10.73
N THR A 170 4.50 13.13 10.28
CA THR A 170 4.52 14.33 9.42
C THR A 170 3.83 14.05 8.09
N GLY A 171 4.17 12.93 7.44
CA GLY A 171 3.53 12.52 6.18
C GLY A 171 2.03 12.29 6.35
N PHE A 172 1.63 11.60 7.41
CA PHE A 172 0.22 11.36 7.70
C PHE A 172 -0.57 12.66 7.94
N ILE A 173 -0.07 13.55 8.78
CA ILE A 173 -0.74 14.85 9.05
C ILE A 173 -0.88 15.66 7.76
N CYS A 174 0.16 15.76 6.95
CA CYS A 174 0.13 16.52 5.71
C CYS A 174 -0.86 15.91 4.71
N SER A 175 -0.82 14.58 4.49
CA SER A 175 -1.71 13.89 3.56
C SER A 175 -3.19 13.95 3.99
N GLN A 176 -3.45 14.12 5.27
CA GLN A 176 -4.80 14.26 5.85
C GLN A 176 -5.19 15.72 6.16
N ASN A 177 -4.54 16.70 5.50
CA ASN A 177 -4.86 18.13 5.66
C ASN A 177 -4.93 18.56 7.14
N TRP A 178 -3.90 18.18 7.93
CA TRP A 178 -3.78 18.41 9.38
C TRP A 178 -4.66 17.56 10.27
N PHE A 179 -5.31 16.55 9.76
CA PHE A 179 -6.00 15.49 10.50
C PHE A 179 -6.75 15.97 11.77
N GLY A 180 -7.63 16.96 11.58
CA GLY A 180 -8.42 17.47 12.70
C GLY A 180 -7.71 18.51 13.58
N PHE A 181 -6.55 19.02 13.14
CA PHE A 181 -5.96 20.23 13.71
C PHE A 181 -6.25 21.44 12.82
N ASP A 182 -6.30 22.63 13.41
CA ASP A 182 -6.52 23.85 12.66
C ASP A 182 -5.26 24.37 11.95
N GLY A 183 -4.09 23.82 12.29
CA GLY A 183 -2.80 24.20 11.74
C GLY A 183 -2.22 25.52 12.24
N VAL A 184 -2.93 26.21 13.12
CA VAL A 184 -2.54 27.53 13.64
C VAL A 184 -2.44 27.55 15.16
N GLY A 185 -3.12 26.64 15.84
CA GLY A 185 -3.14 26.51 17.31
C GLY A 185 -3.35 25.07 17.75
N ASN A 186 -3.71 24.90 19.00
CA ASN A 186 -4.02 23.58 19.58
C ASN A 186 -5.49 23.18 19.42
N ARG A 187 -6.23 23.86 18.57
CA ARG A 187 -7.65 23.59 18.37
C ARG A 187 -7.84 22.30 17.60
N GLN A 188 -8.52 21.36 18.22
CA GLN A 188 -8.85 20.07 17.62
C GLN A 188 -10.25 20.13 16.99
N THR A 189 -10.42 19.46 15.86
CA THR A 189 -11.71 19.23 15.22
C THR A 189 -12.10 17.75 15.35
N ASP A 190 -13.37 17.42 15.08
CA ASP A 190 -13.88 16.05 15.13
C ASP A 190 -13.48 15.28 13.87
N ALA A 191 -12.28 14.71 13.88
CA ALA A 191 -11.82 13.83 12.79
C ALA A 191 -12.23 12.37 13.07
N VAL A 192 -12.86 11.73 12.09
CA VAL A 192 -13.16 10.29 12.07
C VAL A 192 -12.47 9.68 10.86
N PHE A 193 -11.61 8.70 11.09
CA PHE A 193 -10.82 8.06 10.04
C PHE A 193 -11.38 6.69 9.65
N TRP A 194 -11.32 6.39 8.36
CA TRP A 194 -11.54 5.06 7.82
C TRP A 194 -10.66 4.81 6.59
N SER A 195 -10.23 3.56 6.42
CA SER A 195 -9.59 3.07 5.20
C SER A 195 -9.89 1.58 5.03
N PRO A 196 -10.13 1.09 3.82
CA PRO A 196 -10.23 -0.35 3.55
C PRO A 196 -8.86 -1.05 3.54
N ALA A 197 -7.76 -0.32 3.73
CA ALA A 197 -6.42 -0.88 3.72
C ALA A 197 -6.22 -1.90 4.85
N ASP A 198 -5.75 -3.09 4.49
CA ASP A 198 -5.44 -4.15 5.45
C ASP A 198 -4.33 -3.70 6.42
N TRP A 199 -4.58 -3.83 7.72
CA TRP A 199 -3.63 -3.44 8.77
C TRP A 199 -2.39 -4.34 8.88
N ALA A 200 -2.30 -5.35 8.02
CA ALA A 200 -1.10 -6.15 7.85
C ALA A 200 -0.04 -5.52 6.91
N TRP A 201 -0.36 -4.39 6.28
CA TRP A 201 0.52 -3.67 5.35
C TRP A 201 0.81 -2.25 5.82
N THR A 202 1.89 -1.68 5.29
CA THR A 202 2.30 -0.31 5.61
C THR A 202 1.13 0.67 5.53
N GLY A 203 0.38 0.68 4.42
CA GLY A 203 -0.74 1.61 4.23
C GLY A 203 -1.86 1.47 5.27
N GLY A 204 -2.18 0.25 5.69
CA GLY A 204 -3.21 0.02 6.71
C GLY A 204 -2.70 0.23 8.14
N LEU A 205 -1.46 -0.15 8.42
CA LEU A 205 -0.87 -0.05 9.75
C LEU A 205 -0.29 1.34 10.02
N MET A 206 0.65 1.76 9.16
CA MET A 206 1.45 2.96 9.38
C MET A 206 0.75 4.23 8.93
N ASP A 207 -0.22 4.13 8.00
CA ASP A 207 -0.89 5.28 7.40
C ASP A 207 -2.40 5.31 7.65
N ALA A 208 -2.87 4.44 8.55
CA ALA A 208 -4.25 4.43 9.02
C ALA A 208 -4.32 4.17 10.53
N LEU A 209 -4.06 2.93 11.00
CA LEU A 209 -4.29 2.52 12.38
C LEU A 209 -3.44 3.33 13.37
N LEU A 210 -2.11 3.21 13.29
CA LEU A 210 -1.20 3.74 14.31
C LEU A 210 -1.25 5.27 14.42
N PRO A 211 -1.18 6.05 13.31
CA PRO A 211 -1.23 7.51 13.43
C PRO A 211 -2.60 8.01 13.91
N THR A 212 -3.71 7.36 13.52
CA THR A 212 -5.04 7.73 14.02
C THR A 212 -5.13 7.53 15.53
N LEU A 213 -4.62 6.41 16.04
CA LEU A 213 -4.57 6.16 17.48
C LEU A 213 -3.62 7.13 18.20
N TYR A 214 -2.45 7.42 17.62
CA TYR A 214 -1.48 8.37 18.19
C TYR A 214 -2.10 9.76 18.40
N PHE A 215 -2.85 10.26 17.43
CA PHE A 215 -3.54 11.55 17.54
C PHE A 215 -4.85 11.50 18.36
N GLY A 216 -5.15 10.39 18.99
CA GLY A 216 -6.33 10.24 19.85
C GLY A 216 -7.64 10.35 19.07
N ARG A 217 -7.68 9.96 17.79
CA ARG A 217 -8.86 10.08 16.93
C ARG A 217 -9.58 8.76 16.74
N PRO A 218 -10.91 8.78 16.54
CA PRO A 218 -11.66 7.59 16.17
C PRO A 218 -11.21 7.00 14.84
N ILE A 219 -10.99 5.69 14.81
CA ILE A 219 -10.83 4.91 13.58
C ILE A 219 -11.98 3.91 13.47
N VAL A 220 -12.54 3.78 12.27
CA VAL A 220 -13.55 2.76 11.97
C VAL A 220 -12.85 1.51 11.46
N ALA A 221 -13.16 0.35 12.04
CA ALA A 221 -12.69 -0.95 11.59
C ALA A 221 -13.79 -1.64 10.78
N TYR A 222 -13.42 -2.25 9.67
CA TYR A 222 -14.31 -3.00 8.80
C TYR A 222 -13.61 -4.25 8.29
N SER A 223 -14.09 -5.41 8.69
CA SER A 223 -13.55 -6.72 8.31
C SER A 223 -14.21 -7.32 7.06
N GLY A 224 -15.24 -6.67 6.52
CA GLY A 224 -15.94 -7.14 5.34
C GLY A 224 -15.19 -6.87 4.03
N ARG A 225 -15.64 -7.51 2.96
CA ARG A 225 -15.10 -7.27 1.62
C ARG A 225 -15.43 -5.85 1.15
N PHE A 226 -14.44 -5.16 0.58
CA PHE A 226 -14.65 -3.85 -0.02
C PHE A 226 -15.66 -3.93 -1.19
N SER A 227 -16.62 -3.01 -1.18
CA SER A 227 -17.43 -2.65 -2.33
C SER A 227 -17.71 -1.14 -2.30
N PRO A 228 -17.95 -0.49 -3.45
CA PRO A 228 -18.32 0.92 -3.50
C PRO A 228 -19.52 1.28 -2.61
N GLU A 229 -20.55 0.44 -2.60
CA GLU A 229 -21.74 0.62 -1.76
C GLU A 229 -21.41 0.56 -0.27
N ALA A 230 -20.67 -0.48 0.16
CA ALA A 230 -20.24 -0.63 1.55
C ALA A 230 -19.39 0.56 1.98
N ALA A 231 -18.48 1.06 1.12
CA ALA A 231 -17.63 2.20 1.39
C ALA A 231 -18.44 3.49 1.63
N PHE A 232 -19.37 3.82 0.74
CA PHE A 232 -20.21 5.02 0.88
C PHE A 232 -21.15 4.92 2.07
N THR A 233 -21.80 3.76 2.27
CA THR A 233 -22.68 3.52 3.41
C THR A 233 -21.94 3.66 4.74
N LEU A 234 -20.73 3.08 4.83
CA LEU A 234 -19.88 3.20 6.02
C LEU A 234 -19.47 4.66 6.26
N MET A 235 -18.98 5.36 5.23
CA MET A 235 -18.55 6.74 5.37
C MET A 235 -19.70 7.64 5.86
N GLN A 236 -20.91 7.48 5.31
CA GLN A 236 -22.10 8.20 5.76
C GLN A 236 -22.50 7.83 7.19
N SER A 237 -22.68 6.53 7.47
CA SER A 237 -23.22 6.06 8.77
C SER A 237 -22.29 6.33 9.94
N GLN A 238 -20.96 6.35 9.71
CA GLN A 238 -19.97 6.61 10.74
C GLN A 238 -19.48 8.06 10.77
N GLY A 239 -19.96 8.91 9.86
CA GLY A 239 -19.54 10.31 9.76
C GLY A 239 -18.04 10.45 9.48
N VAL A 240 -17.52 9.61 8.57
CA VAL A 240 -16.09 9.62 8.20
C VAL A 240 -15.74 10.96 7.54
N THR A 241 -14.69 11.58 8.06
CA THR A 241 -14.19 12.87 7.57
C THR A 241 -12.85 12.76 6.86
N HIS A 242 -12.07 11.74 7.19
CA HIS A 242 -10.71 11.52 6.67
C HIS A 242 -10.58 10.06 6.21
N THR A 243 -9.98 9.85 5.05
CA THR A 243 -9.88 8.51 4.48
C THR A 243 -8.61 8.32 3.68
N PHE A 244 -8.15 7.07 3.62
CA PHE A 244 -7.15 6.60 2.67
C PHE A 244 -7.79 5.57 1.74
N LEU A 245 -7.82 5.87 0.45
CA LEU A 245 -8.38 5.01 -0.59
C LEU A 245 -7.37 4.80 -1.72
N PHE A 246 -7.11 3.56 -2.07
CA PHE A 246 -6.26 3.24 -3.21
C PHE A 246 -6.90 3.70 -4.53
N PRO A 247 -6.12 4.02 -5.58
CA PRO A 247 -6.65 4.41 -6.87
C PRO A 247 -7.63 3.41 -7.48
N THR A 248 -7.38 2.10 -7.32
CA THR A 248 -8.30 1.02 -7.74
C THR A 248 -9.65 1.10 -7.05
N ALA A 249 -9.70 1.39 -5.75
CA ALA A 249 -10.94 1.60 -5.00
C ALA A 249 -11.69 2.84 -5.50
N LEU A 250 -10.97 3.95 -5.70
CA LEU A 250 -11.54 5.19 -6.23
C LEU A 250 -12.11 5.02 -7.64
N LYS A 251 -11.42 4.30 -8.53
CA LYS A 251 -11.91 3.95 -9.87
C LYS A 251 -13.22 3.14 -9.80
N ALA A 252 -13.28 2.14 -8.91
CA ALA A 252 -14.48 1.36 -8.70
C ALA A 252 -15.66 2.20 -8.16
N MET A 253 -15.38 3.09 -7.19
CA MET A 253 -16.36 4.02 -6.62
C MET A 253 -16.89 5.01 -7.67
N MET A 254 -16.00 5.61 -8.45
CA MET A 254 -16.34 6.53 -9.54
C MET A 254 -17.25 5.86 -10.58
N LYS A 255 -16.95 4.62 -10.94
CA LYS A 255 -17.74 3.86 -11.92
C LYS A 255 -19.11 3.46 -11.39
N ALA A 256 -19.19 2.99 -10.13
CA ALA A 256 -20.45 2.56 -9.54
C ALA A 256 -21.36 3.72 -9.15
N TYR A 257 -20.80 4.83 -8.72
CA TYR A 257 -21.50 6.03 -8.24
C TYR A 257 -20.91 7.30 -8.84
N PRO A 258 -21.24 7.65 -10.10
CA PRO A 258 -20.73 8.87 -10.74
C PRO A 258 -21.11 10.16 -9.97
N TYR A 259 -22.24 10.15 -9.26
CA TYR A 259 -22.78 11.28 -8.49
C TYR A 259 -23.12 10.87 -7.06
N PRO A 260 -22.13 10.50 -6.21
CA PRO A 260 -22.39 9.86 -4.93
C PRO A 260 -23.12 10.77 -3.94
N ARG A 261 -22.90 12.08 -3.96
CA ARG A 261 -23.58 13.04 -3.08
C ARG A 261 -25.08 13.21 -3.33
N ARG A 262 -25.60 12.64 -4.41
CA ARG A 262 -27.04 12.55 -4.62
C ARG A 262 -27.70 11.45 -3.79
N GLN A 263 -26.90 10.49 -3.31
CA GLN A 263 -27.39 9.29 -2.61
C GLN A 263 -26.84 9.18 -1.18
N PHE A 264 -25.69 9.77 -0.91
CA PHE A 264 -24.99 9.65 0.38
C PHE A 264 -24.65 11.03 0.93
N ASP A 265 -24.89 11.24 2.23
CA ASP A 265 -24.46 12.43 2.98
C ASP A 265 -23.01 12.27 3.45
N LEU A 266 -22.06 12.68 2.60
CA LEU A 266 -20.64 12.53 2.86
C LEU A 266 -20.06 13.76 3.55
N LYS A 267 -19.27 13.52 4.62
CA LYS A 267 -18.63 14.56 5.44
C LYS A 267 -17.11 14.62 5.23
N LEU A 268 -16.63 14.18 4.07
CA LEU A 268 -15.20 14.13 3.78
C LEU A 268 -14.55 15.52 3.81
N LEU A 269 -13.43 15.65 4.52
CA LEU A 269 -12.58 16.83 4.62
C LEU A 269 -11.19 16.59 4.00
N ALA A 270 -10.71 15.35 4.02
CA ALA A 270 -9.46 14.97 3.38
C ALA A 270 -9.54 13.53 2.85
N LEU A 271 -8.89 13.32 1.72
CA LEU A 271 -8.72 12.04 1.08
C LEU A 271 -7.27 11.93 0.62
N MET A 272 -6.56 10.93 1.13
CA MET A 272 -5.25 10.58 0.62
C MET A 272 -5.32 9.34 -0.25
N SER A 273 -4.41 9.23 -1.22
CA SER A 273 -4.30 8.08 -2.10
C SER A 273 -2.83 7.76 -2.38
N ALA A 274 -2.50 6.47 -2.48
CA ALA A 274 -1.14 6.00 -2.72
C ALA A 274 -1.12 4.59 -3.32
N GLY A 275 0.07 4.15 -3.70
CA GLY A 275 0.33 2.79 -4.18
C GLY A 275 0.35 2.67 -5.69
N GLU A 276 -0.39 3.51 -6.39
CA GLU A 276 -0.42 3.69 -7.85
C GLU A 276 -0.71 5.16 -8.15
N ALA A 277 -0.49 5.60 -9.40
CA ALA A 277 -0.91 6.94 -9.83
C ALA A 277 -2.44 7.07 -9.82
N VAL A 278 -2.94 8.16 -9.27
CA VAL A 278 -4.39 8.41 -9.18
C VAL A 278 -5.01 8.64 -10.56
N GLY A 279 -4.33 9.40 -11.41
CA GLY A 279 -4.80 9.79 -12.73
C GLY A 279 -5.84 10.93 -12.71
N ASP A 280 -5.89 11.69 -13.81
CA ASP A 280 -6.67 12.94 -13.91
C ASP A 280 -8.17 12.75 -13.71
N ALA A 281 -8.73 11.65 -14.28
CA ALA A 281 -10.16 11.36 -14.20
C ALA A 281 -10.63 11.13 -12.75
N VAL A 282 -9.85 10.35 -11.99
CA VAL A 282 -10.15 10.06 -10.57
C VAL A 282 -9.91 11.31 -9.73
N PHE A 283 -8.86 12.07 -10.01
CA PHE A 283 -8.59 13.34 -9.33
C PHE A 283 -9.76 14.31 -9.52
N GLY A 284 -10.22 14.50 -10.77
CA GLY A 284 -11.38 15.33 -11.11
C GLY A 284 -12.67 14.87 -10.41
N TYR A 285 -12.95 13.56 -10.41
CA TYR A 285 -14.10 12.98 -9.71
C TYR A 285 -14.06 13.27 -8.20
N CYS A 286 -12.93 13.09 -7.55
CA CYS A 286 -12.82 13.38 -6.12
C CYS A 286 -13.07 14.87 -5.83
N GLN A 287 -12.55 15.75 -6.69
CA GLN A 287 -12.73 17.20 -6.52
C GLN A 287 -14.18 17.63 -6.78
N SER A 288 -14.80 17.18 -7.88
CA SER A 288 -16.16 17.62 -8.26
C SER A 288 -17.25 16.90 -7.49
N GLU A 289 -17.14 15.56 -7.33
CA GLU A 289 -18.23 14.73 -6.84
C GLU A 289 -18.09 14.34 -5.37
N LEU A 290 -16.85 14.12 -4.87
CA LEU A 290 -16.62 13.90 -3.44
C LEU A 290 -16.34 15.21 -2.67
N GLY A 291 -16.04 16.31 -3.38
CA GLY A 291 -15.78 17.63 -2.82
C GLY A 291 -14.48 17.73 -2.04
N VAL A 292 -13.51 16.87 -2.32
CA VAL A 292 -12.19 16.87 -1.71
C VAL A 292 -11.10 16.76 -2.77
N VAL A 293 -10.03 17.50 -2.58
CA VAL A 293 -8.83 17.35 -3.41
C VAL A 293 -8.05 16.13 -2.91
N VAL A 294 -7.65 15.25 -3.82
CA VAL A 294 -6.82 14.08 -3.46
C VAL A 294 -5.43 14.54 -3.07
N ASN A 295 -4.99 14.17 -1.89
CA ASN A 295 -3.60 14.24 -1.49
C ASN A 295 -2.92 12.92 -1.90
N GLU A 296 -2.39 12.90 -3.13
CA GLU A 296 -1.56 11.79 -3.59
C GLU A 296 -0.27 11.79 -2.82
N MET A 297 0.20 10.62 -2.42
CA MET A 297 1.45 10.46 -1.71
C MET A 297 2.24 9.26 -2.20
N PHE A 298 3.55 9.31 -1.98
CA PHE A 298 4.50 8.31 -2.40
C PHE A 298 5.40 7.89 -1.24
N GLY A 299 5.64 6.60 -1.19
CA GLY A 299 6.55 5.96 -0.25
C GLY A 299 6.64 4.46 -0.48
N GLN A 300 7.39 3.83 0.39
CA GLN A 300 7.62 2.38 0.42
C GLN A 300 7.71 1.93 1.87
N THR A 301 7.63 0.62 2.10
CA THR A 301 7.79 0.06 3.45
C THR A 301 9.11 0.48 4.10
N GLU A 302 10.17 0.65 3.31
CA GLU A 302 11.53 0.98 3.73
C GLU A 302 11.73 2.45 4.15
N ILE A 303 10.86 3.34 3.66
CA ILE A 303 10.99 4.80 3.85
C ILE A 303 9.70 5.45 4.33
N ASN A 304 8.62 4.66 4.47
CA ASN A 304 7.28 5.15 4.74
C ASN A 304 6.84 6.22 3.71
N TYR A 305 5.94 7.15 4.04
CA TYR A 305 5.49 8.21 3.14
C TYR A 305 6.24 9.52 3.40
N VAL A 306 7.10 9.88 2.48
CA VAL A 306 8.00 11.04 2.58
C VAL A 306 7.72 12.12 1.53
N VAL A 307 6.90 11.81 0.53
CA VAL A 307 6.51 12.71 -0.55
C VAL A 307 5.00 12.71 -0.68
N GLY A 308 4.41 13.85 -0.93
CA GLY A 308 2.99 13.91 -1.20
C GLY A 308 2.42 15.32 -1.26
N ASN A 309 1.10 15.36 -1.29
CA ASN A 309 0.33 16.58 -1.30
C ASN A 309 -0.27 16.89 0.09
N CYS A 310 -0.47 18.17 0.35
CA CYS A 310 -1.27 18.70 1.44
C CYS A 310 -2.08 19.86 0.86
N SER A 311 -3.22 19.56 0.27
CA SER A 311 -4.01 20.54 -0.50
C SER A 311 -4.47 21.76 0.30
N LYS A 312 -4.37 21.69 1.62
CA LYS A 312 -4.59 22.82 2.52
C LYS A 312 -3.45 23.86 2.48
N PHE A 313 -2.20 23.46 2.18
CA PHE A 313 -1.02 24.32 2.27
C PHE A 313 -0.30 24.54 0.95
N TRP A 314 -0.39 23.60 0.00
CA TRP A 314 0.12 23.80 -1.35
C TRP A 314 -0.80 23.15 -2.37
N ARG A 315 -0.81 23.72 -3.57
CA ARG A 315 -1.66 23.24 -4.64
C ARG A 315 -1.27 21.80 -5.02
N ALA A 316 -2.20 20.86 -4.95
CA ALA A 316 -2.00 19.54 -5.54
C ALA A 316 -2.00 19.66 -7.07
N LYS A 317 -0.96 19.12 -7.71
CA LYS A 317 -0.86 19.05 -9.18
C LYS A 317 -1.30 17.64 -9.61
N PRO A 318 -2.38 17.48 -10.41
CA PRO A 318 -2.79 16.17 -10.91
C PRO A 318 -1.64 15.45 -11.64
N GLY A 319 -1.47 14.16 -11.39
CA GLY A 319 -0.39 13.34 -11.98
C GLY A 319 0.97 13.50 -11.30
N SER A 320 1.12 14.41 -10.34
CA SER A 320 2.33 14.55 -9.52
C SER A 320 2.18 13.79 -8.22
N MET A 321 3.25 13.13 -7.77
CA MET A 321 3.33 12.53 -6.43
C MET A 321 3.32 13.57 -5.29
N GLY A 322 3.45 14.87 -5.60
CA GLY A 322 3.58 15.94 -4.61
C GLY A 322 5.03 16.36 -4.37
N LYS A 323 5.28 16.90 -3.17
CA LYS A 323 6.60 17.40 -2.72
C LYS A 323 7.09 16.58 -1.53
N ALA A 324 8.38 16.69 -1.23
CA ALA A 324 8.92 16.19 0.04
C ALA A 324 8.12 16.77 1.22
N TYR A 325 7.68 15.92 2.13
CA TYR A 325 7.03 16.37 3.36
C TYR A 325 8.05 17.07 4.27
N PRO A 326 7.60 18.03 5.09
CA PRO A 326 8.49 18.77 5.98
C PRO A 326 9.33 17.85 6.88
N GLY A 327 10.61 18.14 6.96
CA GLY A 327 11.58 17.38 7.74
C GLY A 327 12.44 16.45 6.89
N HIS A 328 11.89 15.82 5.87
CA HIS A 328 12.61 14.85 5.05
C HIS A 328 13.42 15.52 3.93
N ARG A 329 14.63 15.00 3.69
CA ARG A 329 15.43 15.37 2.53
C ARG A 329 15.28 14.33 1.44
N VAL A 330 14.53 14.69 0.39
CA VAL A 330 14.24 13.85 -0.76
C VAL A 330 14.83 14.49 -2.02
N ALA A 331 15.43 13.68 -2.88
CA ALA A 331 15.96 14.12 -4.17
C ALA A 331 15.70 13.09 -5.26
N VAL A 332 15.86 13.51 -6.51
CA VAL A 332 16.03 12.64 -7.67
C VAL A 332 17.53 12.52 -7.90
N ILE A 333 18.08 11.30 -7.95
CA ILE A 333 19.52 11.06 -8.07
C ILE A 333 19.86 10.21 -9.29
N ASP A 334 21.06 10.43 -9.82
CA ASP A 334 21.65 9.63 -10.90
C ASP A 334 22.17 8.27 -10.40
N ASP A 335 22.75 7.47 -11.31
CA ASP A 335 23.34 6.18 -10.97
C ASP A 335 24.55 6.29 -10.03
N ASN A 336 25.23 7.45 -10.01
CA ASN A 336 26.38 7.73 -9.15
C ASN A 336 25.99 8.28 -7.78
N GLY A 337 24.70 8.59 -7.56
CA GLY A 337 24.19 9.16 -6.31
C GLY A 337 24.25 10.68 -6.24
N ASN A 338 24.49 11.37 -7.37
CA ASN A 338 24.44 12.83 -7.44
C ASN A 338 22.97 13.27 -7.66
N GLU A 339 22.61 14.42 -7.10
CA GLU A 339 21.30 15.03 -7.34
C GLU A 339 21.18 15.47 -8.81
N CYS A 340 20.10 15.05 -9.50
CA CYS A 340 19.80 15.43 -10.85
C CYS A 340 19.36 16.90 -10.95
N ALA A 341 19.59 17.52 -12.11
CA ALA A 341 19.05 18.85 -12.38
C ALA A 341 17.51 18.81 -12.51
N VAL A 342 16.89 19.99 -12.38
CA VAL A 342 15.44 20.15 -12.55
C VAL A 342 15.02 19.62 -13.93
N GLY A 343 14.04 18.73 -13.95
CA GLY A 343 13.51 18.10 -15.15
C GLY A 343 14.26 16.85 -15.62
N GLU A 344 15.40 16.53 -15.04
CA GLU A 344 16.12 15.29 -15.35
C GLU A 344 15.53 14.10 -14.60
N SER A 345 15.49 12.95 -15.29
CA SER A 345 15.02 11.68 -14.76
C SER A 345 16.09 10.99 -13.93
N GLY A 346 15.70 10.46 -12.79
CA GLY A 346 16.58 9.67 -11.92
C GLY A 346 15.78 8.89 -10.88
N ASP A 347 16.48 8.22 -9.97
CA ASP A 347 15.88 7.46 -8.87
C ASP A 347 15.45 8.40 -7.74
N VAL A 348 14.20 8.29 -7.30
CA VAL A 348 13.76 8.98 -6.08
C VAL A 348 14.51 8.40 -4.89
N ALA A 349 15.14 9.25 -4.10
CA ALA A 349 15.93 8.83 -2.97
C ALA A 349 15.69 9.70 -1.73
N VAL A 350 15.78 9.07 -0.56
CA VAL A 350 15.66 9.72 0.74
C VAL A 350 17.01 9.74 1.42
N ASN A 351 17.44 10.90 1.88
CA ASN A 351 18.72 11.02 2.59
C ASN A 351 18.62 10.39 3.98
N ARG A 352 19.72 9.79 4.45
CA ARG A 352 19.81 9.25 5.81
C ARG A 352 19.69 10.31 6.90
N PHE A 353 19.96 11.54 6.53
CA PHE A 353 19.86 12.69 7.42
C PHE A 353 18.72 13.59 6.94
N ASP A 354 17.95 14.08 7.88
CA ASP A 354 16.86 15.01 7.66
C ASP A 354 17.39 16.42 7.28
N VAL A 355 16.48 17.39 7.12
CA VAL A 355 16.83 18.78 6.78
C VAL A 355 17.65 19.48 7.88
N HIS A 356 17.72 18.93 9.09
CA HIS A 356 18.49 19.45 10.23
C HIS A 356 19.81 18.72 10.41
N GLY A 357 20.12 17.72 9.58
CA GLY A 357 21.35 16.95 9.64
C GLY A 357 21.36 15.85 10.73
N VAL A 358 20.22 15.51 11.31
CA VAL A 358 20.08 14.37 12.23
C VAL A 358 19.56 13.14 11.47
N PRO A 359 19.80 11.90 11.96
CA PRO A 359 19.29 10.71 11.29
C PRO A 359 17.77 10.78 11.09
N ASP A 360 17.33 10.62 9.85
CA ASP A 360 15.91 10.66 9.52
C ASP A 360 15.18 9.47 10.17
N PRO A 361 14.19 9.72 11.02
CA PRO A 361 13.53 8.67 11.79
C PRO A 361 12.69 7.72 10.92
N VAL A 362 12.33 8.13 9.70
CA VAL A 362 11.42 7.36 8.84
C VAL A 362 12.08 6.12 8.24
N LEU A 363 13.41 6.12 8.09
CA LEU A 363 14.13 5.04 7.43
C LEU A 363 14.11 3.74 8.24
N PHE A 364 13.90 2.63 7.54
CA PHE A 364 13.95 1.30 8.11
C PHE A 364 15.35 0.95 8.66
N LEU A 365 15.43 -0.07 9.51
CA LEU A 365 16.71 -0.56 10.05
C LEU A 365 17.51 -1.38 9.02
N GLY A 366 16.81 -1.96 8.06
CA GLY A 366 17.35 -2.83 7.03
C GLY A 366 16.42 -4.01 6.76
N TYR A 367 16.83 -4.88 5.84
CA TYR A 367 16.13 -6.12 5.59
C TYR A 367 16.55 -7.21 6.57
N TRP A 368 15.57 -7.86 7.19
CA TRP A 368 15.76 -8.93 8.14
C TRP A 368 16.64 -10.05 7.57
N LYS A 369 17.74 -10.38 8.24
CA LYS A 369 18.72 -11.40 7.82
C LYS A 369 19.27 -11.22 6.39
N ASN A 370 19.29 -10.00 5.86
CA ASN A 370 19.73 -9.75 4.48
C ASN A 370 20.50 -8.43 4.36
N ASP A 371 21.74 -8.45 4.86
CA ASP A 371 22.64 -7.28 4.85
C ASP A 371 23.03 -6.86 3.43
N ALA A 372 23.16 -7.83 2.52
CA ALA A 372 23.48 -7.55 1.12
C ALA A 372 22.38 -6.71 0.45
N ALA A 373 21.10 -7.10 0.63
CA ALA A 373 19.98 -6.31 0.11
C ALA A 373 19.86 -4.96 0.80
N THR A 374 20.16 -4.89 2.10
CA THR A 374 20.18 -3.64 2.86
C THR A 374 21.24 -2.69 2.31
N THR A 375 22.46 -3.16 2.12
CA THR A 375 23.56 -2.37 1.55
C THR A 375 23.24 -1.89 0.14
N ALA A 376 22.70 -2.76 -0.71
CA ALA A 376 22.30 -2.42 -2.08
C ALA A 376 21.19 -1.36 -2.17
N LYS A 377 20.42 -1.15 -1.09
CA LYS A 377 19.38 -0.11 -1.03
C LYS A 377 19.97 1.29 -0.92
N PHE A 378 21.26 1.42 -0.56
CA PHE A 378 21.90 2.71 -0.32
C PHE A 378 22.99 3.04 -1.34
N SER A 379 23.05 4.31 -1.73
CA SER A 379 24.15 4.94 -2.48
C SER A 379 24.67 6.12 -1.66
N GLY A 380 25.81 5.96 -0.98
CA GLY A 380 26.27 6.94 0.00
C GLY A 380 25.23 7.17 1.11
N HIS A 381 24.76 8.40 1.23
CA HIS A 381 23.72 8.77 2.20
C HIS A 381 22.27 8.59 1.67
N TRP A 382 22.09 8.20 0.43
CA TRP A 382 20.79 8.10 -0.21
C TRP A 382 20.23 6.68 -0.13
N CYS A 383 19.05 6.52 0.45
CA CYS A 383 18.22 5.34 0.36
C CYS A 383 17.43 5.39 -0.96
N ARG A 384 17.81 4.54 -1.92
CA ARG A 384 17.17 4.46 -3.24
C ARG A 384 15.81 3.78 -3.14
N THR A 385 14.82 4.32 -3.84
CA THR A 385 13.50 3.68 -3.91
C THR A 385 13.42 2.65 -5.04
N GLY A 386 14.19 2.84 -6.11
CA GLY A 386 14.03 2.12 -7.37
C GLY A 386 12.81 2.61 -8.17
N ASP A 387 12.24 3.74 -7.78
CA ASP A 387 11.19 4.44 -8.51
C ASP A 387 11.79 5.65 -9.21
N LEU A 388 11.56 5.76 -10.52
CA LEU A 388 12.08 6.83 -11.34
C LEU A 388 11.11 7.99 -11.39
N ALA A 389 11.64 9.18 -11.26
CA ALA A 389 10.89 10.42 -11.36
C ALA A 389 11.77 11.55 -11.88
N ARG A 390 11.14 12.66 -12.21
CA ARG A 390 11.77 13.98 -12.40
C ARG A 390 11.21 14.96 -11.38
N MET A 391 12.00 15.93 -10.98
CA MET A 391 11.56 17.02 -10.11
C MET A 391 11.38 18.29 -10.93
N ASP A 392 10.23 18.99 -10.78
CA ASP A 392 10.02 20.27 -11.43
C ASP A 392 10.62 21.45 -10.62
N ALA A 393 10.63 22.65 -11.21
CA ALA A 393 11.18 23.86 -10.59
C ALA A 393 10.46 24.26 -9.28
N ASP A 394 9.23 23.80 -9.09
CA ASP A 394 8.45 24.04 -7.86
C ASP A 394 8.69 22.95 -6.80
N GLY A 395 9.52 21.93 -7.09
CA GLY A 395 9.85 20.81 -6.20
C GLY A 395 8.83 19.67 -6.20
N TYR A 396 7.92 19.61 -7.19
CA TYR A 396 7.03 18.45 -7.35
C TYR A 396 7.73 17.31 -8.07
N LEU A 397 7.50 16.09 -7.59
CA LEU A 397 8.01 14.88 -8.22
C LEU A 397 6.95 14.29 -9.16
N TRP A 398 7.40 13.94 -10.36
CA TRP A 398 6.57 13.36 -11.41
C TRP A 398 7.06 11.95 -11.67
N TYR A 399 6.22 10.96 -11.33
CA TYR A 399 6.53 9.54 -11.45
C TYR A 399 6.64 9.11 -12.92
N GLU A 400 7.70 8.36 -13.24
CA GLU A 400 7.95 7.84 -14.58
C GLU A 400 7.88 6.31 -14.66
N GLY A 401 8.02 5.62 -13.53
CA GLY A 401 7.93 4.17 -13.47
C GLY A 401 8.91 3.56 -12.47
N ARG A 402 8.82 2.25 -12.32
CA ARG A 402 9.83 1.47 -11.60
C ARG A 402 11.09 1.37 -12.46
N ALA A 403 12.27 1.47 -11.86
CA ALA A 403 13.53 1.29 -12.57
C ALA A 403 13.65 -0.08 -13.26
N ASP A 404 13.03 -1.11 -12.66
CA ASP A 404 12.95 -2.47 -13.17
C ASP A 404 11.78 -2.72 -14.15
N ASP A 405 10.81 -1.82 -14.22
CA ASP A 405 9.68 -1.88 -15.17
C ASP A 405 9.89 -0.97 -16.39
N VAL A 406 10.69 0.09 -16.25
CA VAL A 406 11.05 0.97 -17.38
C VAL A 406 11.95 0.19 -18.35
N PHE A 407 11.61 0.24 -19.63
CA PHE A 407 12.33 -0.51 -20.65
C PHE A 407 12.70 0.36 -21.86
N LYS A 408 13.64 -0.13 -22.69
CA LYS A 408 13.97 0.49 -23.96
C LYS A 408 13.20 -0.19 -25.09
N ALA A 409 12.50 0.59 -25.90
CA ALA A 409 11.84 0.13 -27.13
C ALA A 409 12.24 1.05 -28.28
N ALA A 410 12.79 0.47 -29.34
CA ALA A 410 13.27 1.23 -30.51
C ALA A 410 14.18 2.42 -30.15
N GLY A 411 15.02 2.27 -29.12
CA GLY A 411 15.95 3.31 -28.65
C GLY A 411 15.37 4.32 -27.65
N TYR A 412 14.05 4.33 -27.45
CA TYR A 412 13.39 5.20 -26.49
C TYR A 412 13.21 4.52 -25.13
N ARG A 413 13.30 5.32 -24.06
CA ARG A 413 12.97 4.88 -22.70
C ARG A 413 11.47 5.00 -22.51
N ILE A 414 10.80 3.89 -22.15
CA ILE A 414 9.35 3.77 -22.03
C ILE A 414 8.99 3.55 -20.56
N GLY A 415 8.18 4.45 -20.01
CA GLY A 415 7.52 4.29 -18.72
C GLY A 415 6.14 3.65 -18.89
N PRO A 416 5.91 2.42 -18.38
CA PRO A 416 4.63 1.74 -18.57
C PRO A 416 3.41 2.52 -18.09
N GLY A 417 3.55 3.22 -16.97
CA GLY A 417 2.45 3.89 -16.29
C GLY A 417 1.77 4.99 -17.09
N GLU A 418 2.51 5.74 -17.90
CA GLU A 418 1.96 6.81 -18.74
C GLU A 418 1.02 6.24 -19.82
N ILE A 419 1.46 5.16 -20.47
CA ILE A 419 0.67 4.46 -21.48
C ILE A 419 -0.56 3.80 -20.86
N GLU A 420 -0.41 3.15 -19.71
CA GLU A 420 -1.51 2.51 -18.95
C GLU A 420 -2.57 3.54 -18.55
N ASN A 421 -2.14 4.68 -18.01
CA ASN A 421 -3.04 5.79 -17.65
C ASN A 421 -3.77 6.36 -18.87
N CYS A 422 -3.09 6.43 -20.02
CA CYS A 422 -3.70 6.84 -21.26
C CYS A 422 -4.76 5.83 -21.72
N LEU A 423 -4.43 4.55 -21.75
CA LEU A 423 -5.34 3.47 -22.15
C LEU A 423 -6.62 3.42 -21.30
N VAL A 424 -6.51 3.59 -19.96
CA VAL A 424 -7.66 3.58 -19.04
C VAL A 424 -8.63 4.75 -19.28
N LYS A 425 -8.20 5.83 -19.94
CA LYS A 425 -9.10 6.93 -20.37
C LYS A 425 -10.04 6.51 -21.51
N HIS A 426 -9.74 5.44 -22.23
CA HIS A 426 -10.60 4.93 -23.29
C HIS A 426 -11.80 4.16 -22.70
N PRO A 427 -13.06 4.39 -23.18
CA PRO A 427 -14.26 3.80 -22.58
C PRO A 427 -14.26 2.26 -22.53
N ALA A 428 -13.57 1.62 -23.48
CA ALA A 428 -13.48 0.16 -23.57
C ALA A 428 -12.56 -0.48 -22.53
N VAL A 429 -11.74 0.30 -21.83
CA VAL A 429 -10.66 -0.21 -20.96
C VAL A 429 -11.07 -0.10 -19.49
N ALA A 430 -11.12 -1.24 -18.81
CA ALA A 430 -11.28 -1.28 -17.35
C ALA A 430 -9.93 -1.19 -16.63
N ASN A 431 -8.89 -1.88 -17.18
CA ASN A 431 -7.53 -1.83 -16.65
C ASN A 431 -6.54 -2.20 -17.77
N ALA A 432 -5.28 -1.79 -17.61
CA ALA A 432 -4.22 -2.10 -18.57
C ALA A 432 -2.88 -2.32 -17.87
N ALA A 433 -2.02 -3.13 -18.50
CA ALA A 433 -0.63 -3.30 -18.12
C ALA A 433 0.26 -3.27 -19.36
N VAL A 434 1.38 -2.56 -19.27
CA VAL A 434 2.32 -2.39 -20.40
C VAL A 434 3.65 -3.03 -20.06
N VAL A 435 4.16 -3.84 -20.99
CA VAL A 435 5.44 -4.55 -20.86
C VAL A 435 6.23 -4.52 -22.17
N PRO A 436 7.55 -4.71 -22.12
CA PRO A 436 8.33 -4.97 -23.33
C PRO A 436 7.97 -6.34 -23.91
N LYS A 437 7.68 -6.40 -25.21
CA LYS A 437 7.67 -7.63 -26.00
C LYS A 437 8.97 -7.69 -26.77
N PRO A 438 9.79 -8.75 -26.61
CA PRO A 438 11.04 -8.89 -27.35
C PRO A 438 10.82 -8.83 -28.88
N ASP A 439 11.69 -8.14 -29.59
CA ASP A 439 11.65 -7.94 -31.06
C ASP A 439 13.08 -7.97 -31.62
N VAL A 440 13.32 -8.79 -32.61
CA VAL A 440 14.68 -9.00 -33.18
C VAL A 440 15.26 -7.72 -33.76
N ALA A 441 14.44 -6.88 -34.43
CA ALA A 441 14.89 -5.68 -35.11
C ALA A 441 15.02 -4.47 -34.19
N ARG A 442 14.20 -4.40 -33.13
CA ARG A 442 14.04 -3.21 -32.28
C ARG A 442 14.45 -3.44 -30.84
N GLY A 443 14.97 -4.64 -30.51
CA GLY A 443 15.23 -5.08 -29.15
C GLY A 443 13.94 -5.39 -28.37
N ALA A 444 13.01 -4.44 -28.34
CA ALA A 444 11.66 -4.63 -27.82
C ALA A 444 10.67 -3.67 -28.47
N VAL A 445 9.40 -4.06 -28.44
CA VAL A 445 8.26 -3.20 -28.79
C VAL A 445 7.31 -3.09 -27.58
N VAL A 446 6.54 -2.01 -27.55
CA VAL A 446 5.53 -1.78 -26.51
C VAL A 446 4.38 -2.75 -26.71
N LYS A 447 4.07 -3.58 -25.72
CA LYS A 447 2.88 -4.44 -25.67
C LYS A 447 1.99 -4.05 -24.50
N ALA A 448 0.68 -3.96 -24.76
CA ALA A 448 -0.33 -3.74 -23.74
C ALA A 448 -1.20 -4.98 -23.54
N TYR A 449 -1.40 -5.37 -22.30
CA TYR A 449 -2.45 -6.28 -21.84
C TYR A 449 -3.63 -5.45 -21.35
N VAL A 450 -4.82 -5.70 -21.90
CA VAL A 450 -6.00 -4.88 -21.66
C VAL A 450 -7.14 -5.73 -21.11
N VAL A 451 -7.71 -5.32 -19.99
CA VAL A 451 -8.96 -5.84 -19.44
C VAL A 451 -10.08 -4.92 -19.91
N LEU A 452 -11.08 -5.49 -20.58
CA LEU A 452 -12.20 -4.74 -21.14
C LEU A 452 -13.19 -4.30 -20.07
N ALA A 453 -13.84 -3.18 -20.29
CA ALA A 453 -14.99 -2.75 -19.53
C ALA A 453 -16.19 -3.71 -19.78
N PRO A 454 -17.09 -3.93 -18.79
CA PRO A 454 -18.18 -4.91 -18.89
C PRO A 454 -19.06 -4.77 -20.13
N ASP A 455 -19.39 -3.55 -20.52
CA ASP A 455 -20.21 -3.28 -21.70
C ASP A 455 -19.54 -3.75 -23.00
N PHE A 456 -18.19 -3.66 -23.05
CA PHE A 456 -17.41 -4.13 -24.20
C PHE A 456 -17.16 -5.64 -24.16
N ILE A 457 -17.12 -6.26 -22.97
CA ILE A 457 -17.14 -7.72 -22.85
C ILE A 457 -18.45 -8.28 -23.41
N ALA A 458 -19.59 -7.69 -23.03
CA ALA A 458 -20.89 -8.08 -23.55
C ALA A 458 -21.00 -7.87 -25.08
N ALA A 459 -20.53 -6.72 -25.58
CA ALA A 459 -20.50 -6.44 -27.03
C ALA A 459 -19.61 -7.42 -27.80
N ARG A 460 -18.49 -7.83 -27.23
CA ARG A 460 -17.56 -8.84 -27.78
C ARG A 460 -18.20 -10.22 -27.91
N ALA A 461 -19.10 -10.56 -26.95
CA ALA A 461 -19.79 -11.84 -26.92
C ALA A 461 -21.01 -11.90 -27.87
N HIS A 462 -21.67 -10.76 -28.17
CA HIS A 462 -22.95 -10.68 -28.87
C HIS A 462 -22.88 -10.22 -30.34
N LYS A 463 -21.70 -9.83 -30.83
CA LYS A 463 -21.58 -9.41 -32.23
C LYS A 463 -21.52 -10.64 -33.15
N ASP A 464 -22.34 -10.65 -34.20
CA ASP A 464 -22.28 -11.57 -35.37
C ASP A 464 -20.97 -11.47 -36.16
N CYS A 465 -20.13 -10.51 -35.82
CA CYS A 465 -18.79 -10.32 -36.33
C CYS A 465 -17.82 -11.28 -35.63
N SER A 466 -16.96 -11.93 -36.37
CA SER A 466 -15.96 -12.80 -35.76
C SER A 466 -15.20 -12.01 -34.66
N ARG A 467 -14.97 -12.63 -33.51
CA ARG A 467 -14.22 -12.07 -32.37
C ARG A 467 -12.92 -11.38 -32.83
N ALA A 468 -12.24 -11.97 -33.81
CA ALA A 468 -11.03 -11.44 -34.40
C ALA A 468 -11.22 -10.05 -35.05
N LYS A 469 -12.34 -9.80 -35.71
CA LYS A 469 -12.64 -8.50 -36.33
C LYS A 469 -12.90 -7.43 -35.25
N PHE A 470 -13.68 -7.76 -34.23
CA PHE A 470 -13.92 -6.86 -33.09
C PHE A 470 -12.61 -6.49 -32.38
N ASP A 471 -11.78 -7.51 -32.09
CA ASP A 471 -10.48 -7.31 -31.43
C ASP A 471 -9.53 -6.45 -32.29
N ALA A 472 -9.52 -6.63 -33.61
CA ALA A 472 -8.72 -5.82 -34.54
C ALA A 472 -9.20 -4.35 -34.61
N GLU A 473 -10.51 -4.11 -34.70
CA GLU A 473 -11.11 -2.76 -34.70
C GLU A 473 -10.82 -2.04 -33.38
N LEU A 474 -10.98 -2.72 -32.25
CA LEU A 474 -10.72 -2.16 -30.94
C LEU A 474 -9.23 -1.90 -30.70
N THR A 475 -8.36 -2.80 -31.17
CA THR A 475 -6.90 -2.59 -31.14
C THR A 475 -6.51 -1.32 -31.92
N ALA A 476 -7.05 -1.15 -33.13
CA ALA A 476 -6.79 0.06 -33.91
C ALA A 476 -7.29 1.34 -33.21
N SER A 477 -8.48 1.28 -32.58
CA SER A 477 -9.03 2.39 -31.78
C SER A 477 -8.12 2.76 -30.61
N LEU A 478 -7.68 1.78 -29.83
CA LEU A 478 -6.79 1.99 -28.68
C LEU A 478 -5.42 2.54 -29.12
N GLN A 479 -4.86 2.02 -30.19
CA GLN A 479 -3.61 2.53 -30.76
C GLN A 479 -3.75 3.98 -31.24
N ALA A 480 -4.86 4.33 -31.90
CA ALA A 480 -5.15 5.69 -32.34
C ALA A 480 -5.33 6.62 -31.14
N HIS A 481 -6.03 6.16 -30.08
CA HIS A 481 -6.21 6.91 -28.85
C HIS A 481 -4.88 7.27 -28.19
N VAL A 482 -3.97 6.29 -28.01
CA VAL A 482 -2.65 6.56 -27.43
C VAL A 482 -1.83 7.49 -28.32
N LYS A 483 -1.81 7.28 -29.65
CA LYS A 483 -1.10 8.15 -30.61
C LYS A 483 -1.57 9.60 -30.59
N SER A 484 -2.85 9.83 -30.29
CA SER A 484 -3.41 11.19 -30.26
C SER A 484 -3.06 11.96 -28.98
N LEU A 485 -2.65 11.26 -27.92
CA LEU A 485 -2.43 11.84 -26.60
C LEU A 485 -0.98 11.76 -26.13
N LEU A 486 -0.21 10.77 -26.60
CA LEU A 486 1.18 10.55 -26.20
C LEU A 486 2.14 10.59 -27.40
N ALA A 487 3.43 10.48 -27.10
CA ALA A 487 4.45 10.49 -28.16
C ALA A 487 4.32 9.27 -29.10
N PRO A 488 4.66 9.43 -30.41
CA PRO A 488 4.47 8.37 -31.40
C PRO A 488 5.21 7.05 -31.12
N TYR A 489 6.24 7.06 -30.27
CA TYR A 489 6.99 5.86 -29.90
C TYR A 489 6.34 5.09 -28.72
N GLU A 490 5.36 5.67 -28.02
CA GLU A 490 4.73 5.10 -26.83
C GLU A 490 3.52 4.22 -27.14
N TYR A 491 2.90 4.35 -28.33
CA TYR A 491 1.71 3.56 -28.60
C TYR A 491 2.03 2.05 -28.67
N PRO A 492 1.18 1.20 -28.07
CA PRO A 492 1.37 -0.25 -28.10
C PRO A 492 1.35 -0.79 -29.52
N LYS A 493 2.41 -1.50 -29.91
CA LYS A 493 2.47 -2.20 -31.21
C LYS A 493 1.65 -3.48 -31.18
N ASP A 494 1.48 -4.07 -30.01
CA ASP A 494 0.72 -5.27 -29.77
C ASP A 494 -0.23 -5.03 -28.58
N ILE A 495 -1.47 -5.47 -28.72
CA ILE A 495 -2.50 -5.40 -27.67
C ILE A 495 -3.14 -6.77 -27.52
N GLU A 496 -3.12 -7.30 -26.29
CA GLU A 496 -3.73 -8.56 -25.92
C GLU A 496 -4.88 -8.31 -24.92
N PHE A 497 -6.09 -8.78 -25.27
CA PHE A 497 -7.25 -8.69 -24.40
C PHE A 497 -7.29 -9.91 -23.48
N ILE A 498 -7.27 -9.67 -22.17
CA ILE A 498 -7.26 -10.70 -21.13
C ILE A 498 -8.41 -10.47 -20.14
N ASP A 499 -8.81 -11.53 -19.43
CA ASP A 499 -9.91 -11.46 -18.47
C ASP A 499 -9.51 -10.76 -17.17
N ALA A 500 -8.28 -10.94 -16.72
CA ALA A 500 -7.73 -10.29 -15.54
C ALA A 500 -6.21 -10.11 -15.62
N LEU A 501 -5.70 -9.03 -15.05
CA LEU A 501 -4.26 -8.81 -14.87
C LEU A 501 -3.75 -9.61 -13.66
N PRO A 502 -2.51 -10.13 -13.71
CA PRO A 502 -1.87 -10.68 -12.52
C PRO A 502 -1.64 -9.56 -11.50
N MET A 503 -2.17 -9.76 -10.28
CA MET A 503 -2.13 -8.76 -9.22
C MET A 503 -1.41 -9.28 -8.00
N THR A 504 -0.77 -8.37 -7.25
CA THR A 504 -0.30 -8.67 -5.89
C THR A 504 -1.49 -8.73 -4.92
N THR A 505 -1.27 -9.25 -3.71
CA THR A 505 -2.27 -9.22 -2.63
C THR A 505 -2.66 -7.80 -2.21
N THR A 506 -1.83 -6.81 -2.53
CA THR A 506 -2.09 -5.37 -2.30
C THR A 506 -2.77 -4.67 -3.47
N GLY A 507 -3.16 -5.41 -4.53
CA GLY A 507 -3.86 -4.86 -5.69
C GLY A 507 -2.96 -4.17 -6.73
N LYS A 508 -1.65 -4.39 -6.69
CA LYS A 508 -0.71 -3.84 -7.70
C LYS A 508 -0.50 -4.83 -8.85
N VAL A 509 -0.43 -4.32 -10.08
CA VAL A 509 -0.15 -5.12 -11.27
C VAL A 509 1.26 -5.73 -11.21
N GLN A 510 1.34 -7.05 -11.43
CA GLN A 510 2.61 -7.80 -11.49
C GLN A 510 3.15 -7.84 -12.92
N ARG A 511 3.68 -6.74 -13.44
CA ARG A 511 4.23 -6.64 -14.81
C ARG A 511 5.31 -7.66 -15.09
N ARG A 512 6.08 -8.05 -14.07
CA ARG A 512 7.11 -9.09 -14.21
C ARG A 512 6.53 -10.41 -14.71
N VAL A 513 5.36 -10.82 -14.24
CA VAL A 513 4.70 -12.07 -14.70
C VAL A 513 4.43 -11.98 -16.19
N LEU A 514 3.86 -10.86 -16.65
CA LEU A 514 3.56 -10.63 -18.06
C LEU A 514 4.82 -10.54 -18.91
N ARG A 515 5.87 -9.89 -18.42
CA ARG A 515 7.16 -9.80 -19.11
C ARG A 515 7.80 -11.17 -19.30
N LEU A 516 7.85 -11.99 -18.25
CA LEU A 516 8.39 -13.35 -18.34
C LEU A 516 7.58 -14.21 -19.31
N GLN A 517 6.27 -14.03 -19.40
CA GLN A 517 5.44 -14.71 -20.39
C GLN A 517 5.83 -14.33 -21.82
N GLU A 518 6.12 -13.05 -22.10
CA GLU A 518 6.56 -12.60 -23.43
C GLU A 518 7.97 -13.10 -23.77
N GLU A 519 8.88 -13.08 -22.81
CA GLU A 519 10.23 -13.63 -22.96
C GLU A 519 10.18 -15.14 -23.28
N GLU A 520 9.32 -15.89 -22.60
CA GLU A 520 9.13 -17.32 -22.86
C GLU A 520 8.46 -17.58 -24.22
N ARG A 521 7.42 -16.81 -24.58
CA ARG A 521 6.81 -16.90 -25.91
C ARG A 521 7.82 -16.65 -27.02
N PHE A 522 8.70 -15.66 -26.85
CA PHE A 522 9.75 -15.34 -27.80
C PHE A 522 10.78 -16.48 -27.91
N ARG A 523 11.20 -17.05 -26.79
CA ARG A 523 12.11 -18.20 -26.73
C ARG A 523 11.54 -19.43 -27.45
N LEU A 524 10.26 -19.72 -27.21
CA LEU A 524 9.56 -20.87 -27.82
C LEU A 524 9.34 -20.69 -29.32
N ALA A 525 9.24 -19.46 -29.82
CA ALA A 525 9.17 -19.17 -31.25
C ALA A 525 10.50 -19.42 -31.99
N GLY A 526 11.58 -19.76 -31.27
CA GLY A 526 12.90 -20.05 -31.88
C GLY A 526 13.66 -18.81 -32.34
N GLU A 527 13.20 -17.62 -31.98
CA GLU A 527 13.86 -16.35 -32.27
C GLU A 527 14.91 -16.07 -31.18
N LYS A 528 16.14 -15.72 -31.59
CA LYS A 528 17.17 -15.24 -30.66
C LYS A 528 17.03 -13.71 -30.54
N PRO A 529 17.21 -13.15 -29.32
CA PRO A 529 17.14 -11.72 -29.09
C PRO A 529 18.24 -10.94 -29.81
#